data_557ac7257c17899919ca7505d7712b11
#
_entry.id   557ac7257c17899919ca7505d7712b11
#
_cell.length_a   1.000
_cell.length_b   1.000
_cell.length_c   1.000
_cell.angle_alpha   90.00
_cell.angle_beta   90.00
_cell.angle_gamma   90.00
#
_symmetry.space_group_name_H-M   'P 1'
#
loop_
_entity.id
_entity.type
_entity.pdbx_description
1 polymer ?
#
loop_
_entity_poly.entity_id
_entity_poly.type
_entity_poly.pdbx_seq_one_letter_code
_entity_poly.pdbx_strand_id
1 'polypeptide(L)'
;MEFMIEDLMEQLIDMGGSDLHLSAGLPPYFRISGHLTPIGDHILTADQCQRLIFSMLNNTQRKTLEQTWELDCSYGVKGLARFRVNVYKERGAYAACLRALSSKIPNFEKLGLPDIVREMSEKPRGLILVTGPTGSGKTTTLAAMIDLINRTRAEHILTVEDPVEFVYEPIKSLVHQRQLGEDTKSFANALKAALREDPDIILVGEMRDLETIALAISAAETGHLVFGTLHTSSASQTVDRIIDVFPSERQTQVRVQLSNSLVAVFSQTLVPKKNPKPGEYGRVMAQEIMIITPAISNLIREGKTAQIYSAIQTGGKLGMQTLEKVLADMYKAGTISFESAMSKTSKPDEVQRLIGATAPPAGVKR
;
A
#
# COMPACT_ATOMS: atom_id res chain seq x y z
N MET A 1 -1.28 -20.62 34.63
CA MET A 1 -2.29 -20.27 33.60
C MET A 1 -1.63 -20.51 32.24
N GLU A 2 -2.25 -21.33 31.40
CA GLU A 2 -1.71 -21.59 30.07
C GLU A 2 -2.24 -20.45 29.17
N PHE A 3 -1.37 -19.59 28.70
CA PHE A 3 -1.75 -18.50 27.78
C PHE A 3 -2.08 -19.12 26.43
N MET A 4 -3.23 -18.75 25.89
CA MET A 4 -3.52 -18.95 24.48
C MET A 4 -3.05 -17.72 23.71
N ILE A 5 -2.59 -17.90 22.49
CA ILE A 5 -2.13 -16.77 21.68
C ILE A 5 -3.27 -15.81 21.33
N GLU A 6 -4.46 -16.35 21.13
CA GLU A 6 -5.69 -15.61 20.84
C GLU A 6 -6.08 -14.68 22.00
N ASP A 7 -5.89 -15.08 23.25
CA ASP A 7 -6.17 -14.24 24.43
C ASP A 7 -5.27 -12.99 24.46
N LEU A 8 -3.98 -13.17 24.10
CA LEU A 8 -3.03 -12.05 24.00
C LEU A 8 -3.38 -11.13 22.82
N MET A 9 -3.87 -11.68 21.69
CA MET A 9 -4.31 -10.90 20.53
C MET A 9 -5.58 -10.10 20.85
N GLU A 10 -6.56 -10.71 21.53
CA GLU A 10 -7.77 -10.02 21.96
C GLU A 10 -7.44 -8.87 22.92
N GLN A 11 -6.64 -9.14 23.94
CA GLN A 11 -6.18 -8.11 24.87
C GLN A 11 -5.41 -6.98 24.18
N LEU A 12 -4.59 -7.28 23.17
CA LEU A 12 -3.90 -6.26 22.35
C LEU A 12 -4.90 -5.33 21.68
N ILE A 13 -5.93 -5.88 21.03
CA ILE A 13 -6.95 -5.10 20.34
C ILE A 13 -7.77 -4.27 21.30
N ASP A 14 -8.20 -4.84 22.42
CA ASP A 14 -8.99 -4.15 23.46
C ASP A 14 -8.23 -2.98 24.08
N MET A 15 -6.91 -3.12 24.23
CA MET A 15 -6.04 -2.04 24.72
C MET A 15 -5.62 -1.03 23.62
N GLY A 16 -6.10 -1.19 22.40
CA GLY A 16 -5.74 -0.31 21.28
C GLY A 16 -4.27 -0.42 20.88
N GLY A 17 -3.65 -1.58 21.13
CA GLY A 17 -2.27 -1.84 20.76
C GLY A 17 -2.10 -2.15 19.28
N SER A 18 -0.91 -1.92 18.76
CA SER A 18 -0.56 -2.14 17.34
C SER A 18 0.25 -3.40 17.12
N ASP A 19 1.14 -3.75 18.03
CA ASP A 19 2.03 -4.91 17.89
C ASP A 19 2.14 -5.69 19.22
N LEU A 20 2.17 -7.02 19.10
CA LEU A 20 2.51 -7.96 20.19
C LEU A 20 3.91 -8.51 19.92
N HIS A 21 4.77 -8.48 20.93
CA HIS A 21 6.10 -9.08 20.88
C HIS A 21 6.19 -10.23 21.91
N LEU A 22 6.71 -11.36 21.45
CA LEU A 22 6.97 -12.56 22.25
C LEU A 22 8.45 -12.90 22.20
N SER A 23 9.11 -12.99 23.34
CA SER A 23 10.51 -13.39 23.48
C SER A 23 10.71 -14.21 24.76
N ALA A 24 11.57 -15.22 24.71
CA ALA A 24 11.92 -16.00 25.90
C ALA A 24 12.68 -15.15 26.92
N GLY A 25 12.37 -15.33 28.19
CA GLY A 25 12.98 -14.59 29.30
C GLY A 25 12.34 -13.21 29.55
N LEU A 26 11.26 -12.87 28.85
CA LEU A 26 10.51 -11.62 29.01
C LEU A 26 9.01 -11.92 29.11
N PRO A 27 8.20 -11.03 29.76
CA PRO A 27 6.76 -11.09 29.61
C PRO A 27 6.37 -10.72 28.17
N PRO A 28 5.13 -10.99 27.71
CA PRO A 28 4.61 -10.43 26.47
C PRO A 28 4.67 -8.90 26.50
N TYR A 29 5.03 -8.27 25.39
CA TYR A 29 5.01 -6.82 25.26
C TYR A 29 4.00 -6.38 24.21
N PHE A 30 3.22 -5.36 24.53
CA PHE A 30 2.37 -4.67 23.56
C PHE A 30 2.97 -3.33 23.20
N ARG A 31 2.81 -2.93 21.94
CA ARG A 31 3.04 -1.55 21.52
C ARG A 31 1.72 -0.78 21.58
N ILE A 32 1.59 0.09 22.55
CA ILE A 32 0.40 0.91 22.79
C ILE A 32 0.78 2.39 22.59
N SER A 33 0.09 3.10 21.70
CA SER A 33 0.38 4.50 21.38
C SER A 33 1.87 4.77 21.05
N GLY A 34 2.53 3.78 20.42
CA GLY A 34 3.96 3.87 20.04
C GLY A 34 4.94 3.38 21.11
N HIS A 35 4.52 3.17 22.34
CA HIS A 35 5.37 2.73 23.45
C HIS A 35 5.24 1.23 23.71
N LEU A 36 6.38 0.56 24.00
CA LEU A 36 6.39 -0.85 24.40
C LEU A 36 6.04 -0.96 25.89
N THR A 37 5.00 -1.72 26.20
CA THR A 37 4.48 -1.93 27.55
C THR A 37 4.46 -3.43 27.86
N PRO A 38 5.06 -3.90 28.97
CA PRO A 38 4.97 -5.30 29.40
C PRO A 38 3.55 -5.63 29.84
N ILE A 39 3.09 -6.84 29.54
CA ILE A 39 1.75 -7.31 29.88
C ILE A 39 1.84 -8.40 30.93
N GLY A 40 1.45 -8.04 32.16
CA GLY A 40 1.62 -8.89 33.33
C GLY A 40 3.08 -9.10 33.73
N ASP A 41 3.29 -9.95 34.74
CA ASP A 41 4.60 -10.24 35.32
C ASP A 41 5.14 -11.63 34.94
N HIS A 42 4.38 -12.39 34.14
CA HIS A 42 4.75 -13.75 33.76
C HIS A 42 5.84 -13.76 32.68
N ILE A 43 7.00 -14.27 33.07
CA ILE A 43 8.16 -14.39 32.15
C ILE A 43 8.00 -15.68 31.34
N LEU A 44 7.95 -15.53 30.00
CA LEU A 44 7.82 -16.66 29.08
C LEU A 44 9.11 -17.49 29.03
N THR A 45 8.96 -18.80 29.18
CA THR A 45 10.08 -19.74 28.89
C THR A 45 10.21 -19.94 27.38
N ALA A 46 11.36 -20.48 26.93
CA ALA A 46 11.58 -20.83 25.52
C ALA A 46 10.50 -21.79 24.99
N ASP A 47 10.10 -22.79 25.78
CA ASP A 47 9.05 -23.78 25.44
C ASP A 47 7.67 -23.12 25.34
N GLN A 48 7.37 -22.15 26.21
CA GLN A 48 6.12 -21.39 26.13
C GLN A 48 6.06 -20.53 24.90
N CYS A 49 7.13 -19.79 24.58
CA CYS A 49 7.23 -19.01 23.34
C CYS A 49 7.05 -19.90 22.12
N GLN A 50 7.75 -21.03 22.06
CA GLN A 50 7.62 -21.97 20.95
C GLN A 50 6.19 -22.49 20.81
N ARG A 51 5.53 -22.90 21.90
CA ARG A 51 4.14 -23.38 21.86
C ARG A 51 3.18 -22.31 21.35
N LEU A 52 3.24 -21.10 21.89
CA LEU A 52 2.42 -19.97 21.44
C LEU A 52 2.61 -19.67 19.96
N ILE A 53 3.87 -19.62 19.50
CA ILE A 53 4.19 -19.33 18.08
C ILE A 53 3.72 -20.49 17.19
N PHE A 54 4.01 -21.74 17.57
CA PHE A 54 3.66 -22.90 16.74
C PHE A 54 2.15 -23.15 16.68
N SER A 55 1.35 -22.69 17.67
CA SER A 55 -0.11 -22.79 17.58
C SER A 55 -0.70 -22.03 16.41
N MET A 56 -0.04 -20.95 15.94
CA MET A 56 -0.46 -20.15 14.78
C MET A 56 -0.05 -20.74 13.45
N LEU A 57 0.94 -21.64 13.42
CA LEU A 57 1.60 -22.08 12.19
C LEU A 57 1.04 -23.42 11.70
N ASN A 58 0.80 -23.50 10.39
CA ASN A 58 0.53 -24.78 9.73
C ASN A 58 1.81 -25.63 9.57
N ASN A 59 1.68 -26.89 9.16
CA ASN A 59 2.81 -27.82 9.06
C ASN A 59 3.89 -27.38 8.05
N THR A 60 3.51 -26.71 6.96
CA THR A 60 4.45 -26.21 5.96
C THR A 60 5.23 -25.01 6.51
N GLN A 61 4.54 -24.09 7.16
CA GLN A 61 5.15 -22.92 7.80
C GLN A 61 6.12 -23.32 8.92
N ARG A 62 5.77 -24.32 9.75
CA ARG A 62 6.68 -24.87 10.77
C ARG A 62 7.96 -25.44 10.15
N LYS A 63 7.85 -26.26 9.11
CA LYS A 63 9.01 -26.81 8.39
C LYS A 63 9.90 -25.72 7.79
N THR A 64 9.29 -24.69 7.19
CA THR A 64 10.04 -23.55 6.66
C THR A 64 10.80 -22.85 7.78
N LEU A 65 10.12 -22.52 8.90
CA LEU A 65 10.74 -21.87 10.05
C LEU A 65 11.91 -22.68 10.64
N GLU A 66 11.77 -24.02 10.73
CA GLU A 66 12.83 -24.89 11.21
C GLU A 66 14.05 -24.90 10.29
N GLN A 67 13.85 -24.75 8.99
CA GLN A 67 14.92 -24.74 7.98
C GLN A 67 15.59 -23.38 7.82
N THR A 68 14.82 -22.31 7.83
CA THR A 68 15.30 -20.96 7.51
C THR A 68 15.57 -20.11 8.76
N TRP A 69 15.00 -20.47 9.92
CA TRP A 69 15.00 -19.76 11.20
C TRP A 69 14.25 -18.41 11.18
N GLU A 70 13.59 -18.10 10.09
CA GLU A 70 12.79 -16.90 9.90
C GLU A 70 11.53 -17.26 9.10
N LEU A 71 10.42 -16.61 9.43
CA LEU A 71 9.15 -16.79 8.72
C LEU A 71 8.31 -15.51 8.79
N ASP A 72 7.89 -15.03 7.64
CA ASP A 72 6.79 -14.07 7.52
C ASP A 72 5.52 -14.81 7.11
N CYS A 73 4.43 -14.59 7.83
CA CYS A 73 3.14 -15.18 7.52
C CYS A 73 2.00 -14.28 8.01
N SER A 74 0.77 -14.70 7.78
CA SER A 74 -0.41 -14.06 8.34
C SER A 74 -1.17 -15.02 9.25
N TYR A 75 -1.86 -14.49 10.25
CA TYR A 75 -2.75 -15.24 11.12
C TYR A 75 -4.05 -14.47 11.33
N GLY A 76 -5.18 -15.13 11.12
CA GLY A 76 -6.50 -14.52 11.29
C GLY A 76 -7.26 -15.13 12.46
N VAL A 77 -7.75 -14.32 13.36
CA VAL A 77 -8.67 -14.72 14.43
C VAL A 77 -10.08 -14.29 14.04
N LYS A 78 -10.96 -15.28 13.83
CA LYS A 78 -12.33 -15.02 13.38
C LYS A 78 -13.08 -14.12 14.37
N GLY A 79 -13.64 -13.03 13.85
CA GLY A 79 -14.38 -12.05 14.64
C GLY A 79 -13.53 -11.04 15.39
N LEU A 80 -12.20 -11.15 15.37
CA LEU A 80 -11.29 -10.25 16.06
C LEU A 80 -10.49 -9.38 15.06
N ALA A 81 -9.44 -9.96 14.47
CA ALA A 81 -8.55 -9.25 13.57
C ALA A 81 -7.67 -10.23 12.76
N ARG A 82 -7.00 -9.72 11.74
CA ARG A 82 -5.87 -10.39 11.07
C ARG A 82 -4.56 -9.79 11.57
N PHE A 83 -3.53 -10.62 11.63
CA PHE A 83 -2.19 -10.23 12.11
C PHE A 83 -1.15 -10.59 11.06
N ARG A 84 -0.23 -9.67 10.78
CA ARG A 84 1.02 -9.99 10.12
C ARG A 84 1.98 -10.51 11.17
N VAL A 85 2.53 -11.69 10.97
CA VAL A 85 3.37 -12.41 11.94
C VAL A 85 4.76 -12.59 11.35
N ASN A 86 5.76 -12.03 12.01
CA ASN A 86 7.17 -12.32 11.75
C ASN A 86 7.71 -13.16 12.90
N VAL A 87 8.21 -14.34 12.58
CA VAL A 87 8.83 -15.27 13.53
C VAL A 87 10.31 -15.40 13.21
N TYR A 88 11.15 -15.42 14.22
CA TYR A 88 12.59 -15.55 14.07
C TYR A 88 13.24 -16.25 15.26
N LYS A 89 14.50 -16.72 15.09
CA LYS A 89 15.31 -17.22 16.21
C LYS A 89 16.12 -16.12 16.86
N GLU A 90 16.10 -16.09 18.21
CA GLU A 90 16.93 -15.23 19.04
C GLU A 90 17.53 -16.05 20.18
N ARG A 91 18.89 -16.07 20.32
CA ARG A 91 19.60 -16.77 21.39
C ARG A 91 19.18 -18.24 21.59
N GLY A 92 18.88 -18.91 20.47
CA GLY A 92 18.50 -20.32 20.46
C GLY A 92 17.01 -20.60 20.70
N ALA A 93 16.22 -19.59 21.08
CA ALA A 93 14.76 -19.68 21.24
C ALA A 93 14.02 -19.04 20.03
N TYR A 94 12.72 -19.31 19.91
CA TYR A 94 11.87 -18.61 18.96
C TYR A 94 11.30 -17.34 19.59
N ALA A 95 11.26 -16.30 18.80
CA ALA A 95 10.63 -15.02 19.10
C ALA A 95 9.67 -14.63 17.98
N ALA A 96 8.69 -13.77 18.25
CA ALA A 96 7.75 -13.30 17.25
C ALA A 96 7.33 -11.85 17.48
N CYS A 97 7.06 -11.15 16.36
CA CYS A 97 6.38 -9.87 16.33
C CYS A 97 5.09 -10.03 15.53
N LEU A 98 3.96 -9.72 16.14
CA LEU A 98 2.64 -9.81 15.52
C LEU A 98 2.07 -8.40 15.41
N ARG A 99 1.82 -7.93 14.19
CA ARG A 99 1.19 -6.63 13.93
C ARG A 99 -0.28 -6.80 13.63
N ALA A 100 -1.13 -6.15 14.43
CA ALA A 100 -2.55 -6.10 14.17
C ALA A 100 -2.85 -5.32 12.88
N LEU A 101 -3.61 -5.93 11.97
CA LEU A 101 -4.09 -5.30 10.75
C LEU A 101 -5.51 -4.78 10.98
N SER A 102 -5.79 -3.57 10.50
CA SER A 102 -7.12 -2.99 10.65
C SER A 102 -8.15 -3.81 9.85
N SER A 103 -9.19 -4.28 10.52
CA SER A 103 -10.32 -4.96 9.86
C SER A 103 -11.27 -3.99 9.16
N LYS A 104 -11.21 -2.69 9.49
CA LYS A 104 -12.10 -1.66 8.92
C LYS A 104 -11.40 -0.91 7.80
N ILE A 105 -11.92 -1.06 6.59
CA ILE A 105 -11.49 -0.27 5.44
C ILE A 105 -12.03 1.15 5.61
N PRO A 106 -11.16 2.18 5.64
CA PRO A 106 -11.62 3.58 5.73
C PRO A 106 -12.28 3.97 4.40
N ASN A 107 -13.37 4.74 4.46
CA ASN A 107 -14.01 5.28 3.27
C ASN A 107 -13.22 6.46 2.66
N PHE A 108 -13.61 6.89 1.46
CA PHE A 108 -12.98 7.98 0.72
C PHE A 108 -12.91 9.28 1.50
N GLU A 109 -14.01 9.64 2.18
CA GLU A 109 -14.14 10.88 2.94
C GLU A 109 -13.16 10.89 4.13
N LYS A 110 -13.05 9.77 4.85
CA LYS A 110 -12.14 9.64 5.99
C LYS A 110 -10.67 9.68 5.58
N LEU A 111 -10.35 9.22 4.38
CA LEU A 111 -9.00 9.29 3.81
C LEU A 111 -8.69 10.65 3.18
N GLY A 112 -9.69 11.48 2.92
CA GLY A 112 -9.54 12.74 2.18
C GLY A 112 -9.13 12.52 0.73
N LEU A 113 -9.60 11.42 0.10
CA LEU A 113 -9.34 11.13 -1.30
C LEU A 113 -10.13 12.08 -2.20
N PRO A 114 -9.49 12.70 -3.21
CA PRO A 114 -10.19 13.53 -4.20
C PRO A 114 -11.21 12.72 -5.00
N ASP A 115 -12.30 13.38 -5.45
CA ASP A 115 -13.37 12.75 -6.23
C ASP A 115 -12.88 12.07 -7.51
N ILE A 116 -11.83 12.60 -8.14
CA ILE A 116 -11.22 12.01 -9.33
C ILE A 116 -10.70 10.59 -9.08
N VAL A 117 -10.29 10.24 -7.85
CA VAL A 117 -9.89 8.87 -7.49
C VAL A 117 -11.09 7.93 -7.54
N ARG A 118 -12.26 8.41 -7.09
CA ARG A 118 -13.55 7.69 -7.20
C ARG A 118 -13.91 7.46 -8.67
N GLU A 119 -13.89 8.53 -9.48
CA GLU A 119 -14.22 8.44 -10.92
C GLU A 119 -13.30 7.46 -11.66
N MET A 120 -12.02 7.43 -11.32
CA MET A 120 -11.08 6.48 -11.94
C MET A 120 -11.35 5.05 -11.47
N SER A 121 -11.78 4.82 -10.23
CA SER A 121 -12.15 3.49 -9.73
C SER A 121 -13.38 2.91 -10.45
N GLU A 122 -14.21 3.75 -11.02
CA GLU A 122 -15.43 3.36 -11.73
C GLU A 122 -15.20 3.07 -13.24
N LYS A 123 -13.97 3.20 -13.73
CA LYS A 123 -13.65 2.87 -15.13
C LYS A 123 -13.93 1.39 -15.40
N PRO A 124 -14.40 1.06 -16.62
CA PRO A 124 -14.72 -0.34 -16.95
C PRO A 124 -13.47 -1.20 -17.16
N ARG A 125 -12.35 -0.61 -17.55
CA ARG A 125 -11.10 -1.32 -17.86
C ARG A 125 -9.90 -0.37 -17.87
N GLY A 126 -8.72 -0.94 -17.86
CA GLY A 126 -7.43 -0.24 -17.97
C GLY A 126 -6.59 -0.42 -16.71
N LEU A 127 -5.41 0.17 -16.69
CA LEU A 127 -4.44 0.06 -15.62
C LEU A 127 -4.46 1.32 -14.75
N ILE A 128 -4.68 1.16 -13.47
CA ILE A 128 -4.60 2.22 -12.46
C ILE A 128 -3.48 1.88 -11.49
N LEU A 129 -2.58 2.83 -11.28
CA LEU A 129 -1.41 2.64 -10.43
C LEU A 129 -1.48 3.55 -9.20
N VAL A 130 -1.27 2.96 -8.02
CA VAL A 130 -1.09 3.70 -6.77
C VAL A 130 0.35 3.52 -6.34
N THR A 131 1.13 4.60 -6.30
CA THR A 131 2.56 4.55 -6.08
C THR A 131 3.00 5.41 -4.90
N GLY A 132 4.23 5.21 -4.45
CA GLY A 132 4.81 5.93 -3.32
C GLY A 132 5.69 5.04 -2.44
N PRO A 133 6.47 5.62 -1.53
CA PRO A 133 7.35 4.87 -0.64
C PRO A 133 6.57 3.93 0.29
N THR A 134 7.29 3.02 0.95
CA THR A 134 6.71 2.17 1.99
C THR A 134 6.08 3.02 3.08
N GLY A 135 4.87 2.65 3.52
CA GLY A 135 4.13 3.40 4.54
C GLY A 135 3.45 4.68 4.02
N SER A 136 3.37 4.90 2.70
CA SER A 136 2.63 6.04 2.11
C SER A 136 1.11 5.85 2.05
N GLY A 137 0.58 4.68 2.46
CA GLY A 137 -0.84 4.39 2.49
C GLY A 137 -1.40 3.79 1.19
N LYS A 138 -0.56 3.24 0.30
CA LYS A 138 -1.00 2.62 -0.97
C LYS A 138 -2.08 1.58 -0.78
N THR A 139 -1.82 0.60 0.10
CA THR A 139 -2.76 -0.50 0.40
C THR A 139 -4.10 0.04 0.92
N THR A 140 -4.07 1.06 1.78
CA THR A 140 -5.29 1.69 2.32
C THR A 140 -6.10 2.40 1.24
N THR A 141 -5.43 3.11 0.32
CA THR A 141 -6.09 3.77 -0.82
C THR A 141 -6.71 2.75 -1.75
N LEU A 142 -5.96 1.70 -2.12
CA LEU A 142 -6.47 0.61 -2.94
C LEU A 142 -7.63 -0.13 -2.26
N ALA A 143 -7.52 -0.35 -0.94
CA ALA A 143 -8.61 -0.97 -0.19
C ALA A 143 -9.90 -0.16 -0.26
N ALA A 144 -9.81 1.16 -0.14
CA ALA A 144 -10.98 2.02 -0.30
C ALA A 144 -11.56 1.98 -1.73
N MET A 145 -10.71 1.94 -2.76
CA MET A 145 -11.15 1.83 -4.16
C MET A 145 -11.86 0.48 -4.42
N ILE A 146 -11.28 -0.62 -3.95
CA ILE A 146 -11.87 -1.97 -4.08
C ILE A 146 -13.17 -2.08 -3.27
N ASP A 147 -13.22 -1.56 -2.04
CA ASP A 147 -14.44 -1.56 -1.22
C ASP A 147 -15.57 -0.75 -1.87
N LEU A 148 -15.24 0.39 -2.50
CA LEU A 148 -16.21 1.17 -3.29
C LEU A 148 -16.83 0.31 -4.40
N ILE A 149 -15.99 -0.37 -5.18
CA ILE A 149 -16.44 -1.25 -6.29
C ILE A 149 -17.30 -2.38 -5.73
N ASN A 150 -16.82 -3.06 -4.69
CA ASN A 150 -17.55 -4.16 -4.03
C ASN A 150 -18.95 -3.75 -3.54
N ARG A 151 -19.12 -2.49 -3.12
CA ARG A 151 -20.43 -1.95 -2.67
C ARG A 151 -21.32 -1.48 -3.79
N THR A 152 -20.76 -1.10 -4.93
CA THR A 152 -21.51 -0.44 -6.00
C THR A 152 -21.75 -1.30 -7.22
N ARG A 153 -20.85 -2.24 -7.55
CA ARG A 153 -20.84 -3.04 -8.77
C ARG A 153 -21.00 -4.53 -8.47
N ALA A 154 -21.69 -5.27 -9.36
CA ALA A 154 -21.85 -6.71 -9.27
C ALA A 154 -20.84 -7.37 -10.22
N GLU A 155 -19.59 -7.50 -9.77
CA GLU A 155 -18.44 -7.94 -10.56
C GLU A 155 -17.58 -8.93 -9.80
N HIS A 156 -16.69 -9.63 -10.50
CA HIS A 156 -15.71 -10.51 -9.89
C HIS A 156 -14.39 -9.75 -9.67
N ILE A 157 -14.04 -9.54 -8.40
CA ILE A 157 -12.81 -8.92 -7.95
C ILE A 157 -11.82 -10.01 -7.52
N LEU A 158 -10.66 -10.04 -8.14
CA LEU A 158 -9.57 -10.94 -7.77
C LEU A 158 -8.37 -10.15 -7.29
N THR A 159 -7.85 -10.44 -6.09
CA THR A 159 -6.64 -9.81 -5.58
C THR A 159 -5.50 -10.81 -5.43
N VAL A 160 -4.27 -10.35 -5.67
CA VAL A 160 -3.02 -11.08 -5.38
C VAL A 160 -2.15 -10.18 -4.53
N GLU A 161 -1.87 -10.56 -3.30
CA GLU A 161 -1.27 -9.71 -2.28
C GLU A 161 -0.13 -10.40 -1.52
N ASP A 162 0.75 -9.62 -0.88
CA ASP A 162 1.89 -10.11 -0.09
C ASP A 162 2.17 -9.22 1.13
N PRO A 163 1.53 -9.52 2.28
CA PRO A 163 0.35 -10.36 2.49
C PRO A 163 -0.97 -9.63 2.23
N VAL A 164 -2.11 -10.33 2.39
CA VAL A 164 -3.44 -9.71 2.45
C VAL A 164 -3.54 -8.85 3.72
N GLU A 165 -3.67 -7.52 3.55
CA GLU A 165 -3.79 -6.58 4.67
C GLU A 165 -5.25 -6.31 5.07
N PHE A 166 -6.16 -6.24 4.10
CA PHE A 166 -7.60 -6.03 4.33
C PHE A 166 -8.39 -7.20 3.78
N VAL A 167 -9.31 -7.73 4.57
CA VAL A 167 -10.24 -8.76 4.10
C VAL A 167 -11.52 -8.08 3.64
N TYR A 168 -11.95 -8.37 2.42
CA TYR A 168 -13.18 -7.84 1.84
C TYR A 168 -14.34 -8.81 2.08
N GLU A 169 -15.35 -8.35 2.76
CA GLU A 169 -16.63 -9.05 2.84
C GLU A 169 -17.37 -8.87 1.50
N PRO A 170 -17.75 -9.93 0.76
CA PRO A 170 -18.53 -9.81 -0.46
C PRO A 170 -19.86 -9.09 -0.19
N ILE A 171 -20.17 -8.00 -0.95
CA ILE A 171 -21.39 -7.21 -0.79
C ILE A 171 -22.22 -7.29 -2.05
N LYS A 172 -21.79 -6.65 -3.14
CA LYS A 172 -22.38 -6.81 -4.48
C LYS A 172 -21.48 -7.63 -5.39
N SER A 173 -20.16 -7.54 -5.19
CA SER A 173 -19.17 -8.27 -5.97
C SER A 173 -18.82 -9.62 -5.34
N LEU A 174 -18.42 -10.57 -6.18
CA LEU A 174 -17.69 -11.75 -5.74
C LEU A 174 -16.23 -11.32 -5.51
N VAL A 175 -15.64 -11.64 -4.36
CA VAL A 175 -14.26 -11.25 -4.04
C VAL A 175 -13.43 -12.49 -3.71
N HIS A 176 -12.38 -12.71 -4.48
CA HIS A 176 -11.37 -13.72 -4.23
C HIS A 176 -10.01 -13.05 -3.94
N GLN A 177 -9.44 -13.33 -2.77
CA GLN A 177 -8.14 -12.81 -2.35
C GLN A 177 -7.14 -13.95 -2.27
N ARG A 178 -6.00 -13.80 -2.95
CA ARG A 178 -4.94 -14.82 -2.99
C ARG A 178 -3.66 -14.24 -2.40
N GLN A 179 -3.14 -14.88 -1.37
CA GLN A 179 -1.91 -14.48 -0.71
C GLN A 179 -0.70 -15.23 -1.27
N LEU A 180 0.37 -14.48 -1.53
CA LEU A 180 1.67 -15.05 -1.91
C LEU A 180 2.19 -15.95 -0.79
N GLY A 181 2.69 -17.14 -1.16
CA GLY A 181 3.24 -18.12 -0.21
C GLY A 181 2.18 -19.02 0.46
N GLU A 182 0.89 -18.63 0.43
CA GLU A 182 -0.22 -19.45 0.96
C GLU A 182 -1.11 -19.99 -0.17
N ASP A 183 -1.66 -19.10 -1.02
CA ASP A 183 -2.63 -19.43 -2.05
C ASP A 183 -2.01 -19.47 -3.45
N THR A 184 -0.85 -18.86 -3.62
CA THR A 184 -0.08 -18.85 -4.87
C THR A 184 1.41 -18.81 -4.60
N LYS A 185 2.19 -19.33 -5.56
CA LYS A 185 3.67 -19.38 -5.45
C LYS A 185 4.36 -18.14 -6.02
N SER A 186 3.68 -17.37 -6.87
CA SER A 186 4.20 -16.12 -7.44
C SER A 186 3.06 -15.24 -7.96
N PHE A 187 3.30 -13.92 -8.03
CA PHE A 187 2.36 -12.98 -8.65
C PHE A 187 2.09 -13.34 -10.12
N ALA A 188 3.13 -13.67 -10.88
CA ALA A 188 3.00 -14.05 -12.28
C ALA A 188 2.12 -15.29 -12.47
N ASN A 189 2.31 -16.33 -11.66
CA ASN A 189 1.47 -17.54 -11.74
C ASN A 189 0.02 -17.25 -11.39
N ALA A 190 -0.21 -16.44 -10.36
CA ALA A 190 -1.57 -16.04 -9.99
C ALA A 190 -2.25 -15.24 -11.11
N LEU A 191 -1.56 -14.27 -11.72
CA LEU A 191 -2.08 -13.47 -12.83
C LEU A 191 -2.37 -14.32 -14.09
N LYS A 192 -1.49 -15.27 -14.42
CA LYS A 192 -1.75 -16.22 -15.53
C LYS A 192 -3.01 -17.05 -15.30
N ALA A 193 -3.24 -17.49 -14.06
CA ALA A 193 -4.45 -18.22 -13.69
C ALA A 193 -5.67 -17.30 -13.70
N ALA A 194 -5.53 -16.10 -13.14
CA ALA A 194 -6.59 -15.09 -13.04
C ALA A 194 -7.28 -14.82 -14.38
N LEU A 195 -6.54 -14.73 -15.49
CA LEU A 195 -7.11 -14.52 -16.83
C LEU A 195 -8.04 -15.66 -17.31
N ARG A 196 -8.17 -16.75 -16.55
CA ARG A 196 -9.09 -17.88 -16.82
C ARG A 196 -10.11 -18.06 -15.70
N GLU A 197 -10.10 -17.19 -14.70
CA GLU A 197 -11.00 -17.23 -13.55
C GLU A 197 -12.17 -16.25 -13.70
N ASP A 198 -12.35 -15.67 -14.91
CA ASP A 198 -13.40 -14.71 -15.28
C ASP A 198 -13.47 -13.47 -14.35
N PRO A 199 -12.36 -12.81 -14.05
CA PRO A 199 -12.37 -11.59 -13.26
C PRO A 199 -12.74 -10.38 -14.12
N ASP A 200 -13.48 -9.44 -13.55
CA ASP A 200 -13.65 -8.10 -14.12
C ASP A 200 -12.55 -7.16 -13.61
N ILE A 201 -12.15 -7.35 -12.34
CA ILE A 201 -11.22 -6.49 -11.64
C ILE A 201 -10.08 -7.32 -11.05
N ILE A 202 -8.86 -6.87 -11.25
CA ILE A 202 -7.65 -7.53 -10.75
C ILE A 202 -6.85 -6.52 -9.92
N LEU A 203 -6.56 -6.85 -8.65
CA LEU A 203 -5.60 -6.11 -7.83
C LEU A 203 -4.28 -6.89 -7.74
N VAL A 204 -3.20 -6.25 -8.17
CA VAL A 204 -1.83 -6.73 -8.04
C VAL A 204 -1.15 -5.95 -6.92
N GLY A 205 -0.97 -6.57 -5.77
CA GLY A 205 -0.46 -5.94 -4.56
C GLY A 205 0.87 -5.22 -4.78
N GLU A 206 1.78 -5.80 -5.58
CA GLU A 206 3.03 -5.18 -5.98
C GLU A 206 3.54 -5.67 -7.35
N MET A 207 3.98 -4.73 -8.18
CA MET A 207 4.52 -4.98 -9.53
C MET A 207 6.05 -4.78 -9.52
N ARG A 208 6.81 -5.84 -9.13
CA ARG A 208 8.28 -5.78 -8.96
C ARG A 208 9.06 -6.27 -10.17
N ASP A 209 8.56 -7.29 -10.83
CA ASP A 209 9.27 -8.02 -11.88
C ASP A 209 8.62 -7.83 -13.25
N LEU A 210 9.42 -8.10 -14.29
CA LEU A 210 9.02 -7.96 -15.70
C LEU A 210 7.77 -8.78 -16.02
N GLU A 211 7.70 -10.02 -15.54
CA GLU A 211 6.63 -10.95 -15.92
C GLU A 211 5.30 -10.48 -15.31
N THR A 212 5.29 -10.08 -14.04
CA THR A 212 4.11 -9.51 -13.36
C THR A 212 3.63 -8.24 -14.05
N ILE A 213 4.56 -7.32 -14.41
CA ILE A 213 4.22 -6.07 -15.09
C ILE A 213 3.64 -6.35 -16.49
N ALA A 214 4.25 -7.25 -17.27
CA ALA A 214 3.77 -7.61 -18.60
C ALA A 214 2.35 -8.19 -18.56
N LEU A 215 2.07 -9.07 -17.59
CA LEU A 215 0.76 -9.67 -17.40
C LEU A 215 -0.30 -8.65 -16.96
N ALA A 216 0.06 -7.72 -16.08
CA ALA A 216 -0.85 -6.64 -15.65
C ALA A 216 -1.23 -5.72 -16.82
N ILE A 217 -0.26 -5.32 -17.64
CA ILE A 217 -0.51 -4.53 -18.86
C ILE A 217 -1.41 -5.31 -19.83
N SER A 218 -1.11 -6.59 -20.07
CA SER A 218 -1.89 -7.44 -20.96
C SER A 218 -3.34 -7.61 -20.47
N ALA A 219 -3.54 -7.82 -19.17
CA ALA A 219 -4.88 -7.90 -18.59
C ALA A 219 -5.67 -6.60 -18.81
N ALA A 220 -5.04 -5.45 -18.60
CA ALA A 220 -5.65 -4.15 -18.83
C ALA A 220 -6.01 -3.91 -20.30
N GLU A 221 -5.17 -4.35 -21.25
CA GLU A 221 -5.44 -4.28 -22.70
C GLU A 221 -6.60 -5.20 -23.13
N THR A 222 -6.73 -6.38 -22.48
CA THR A 222 -7.73 -7.37 -22.83
C THR A 222 -9.09 -7.15 -22.17
N GLY A 223 -9.28 -6.04 -21.45
CA GLY A 223 -10.60 -5.59 -21.00
C GLY A 223 -10.81 -5.55 -19.49
N HIS A 224 -9.84 -5.96 -18.68
CA HIS A 224 -9.95 -5.94 -17.21
C HIS A 224 -9.61 -4.55 -16.64
N LEU A 225 -10.21 -4.22 -15.52
CA LEU A 225 -9.75 -3.10 -14.68
C LEU A 225 -8.67 -3.62 -13.72
N VAL A 226 -7.43 -3.15 -13.92
CA VAL A 226 -6.27 -3.63 -13.17
C VAL A 226 -5.76 -2.53 -12.25
N PHE A 227 -5.64 -2.83 -10.97
CA PHE A 227 -4.98 -2.00 -9.97
C PHE A 227 -3.61 -2.58 -9.64
N GLY A 228 -2.60 -1.72 -9.54
CA GLY A 228 -1.26 -2.16 -9.17
C GLY A 228 -0.51 -1.15 -8.32
N THR A 229 0.56 -1.61 -7.64
CA THR A 229 1.44 -0.71 -6.89
C THR A 229 2.89 -0.77 -7.36
N LEU A 230 3.57 0.39 -7.23
CA LEU A 230 5.02 0.53 -7.35
C LEU A 230 5.55 1.44 -6.23
N HIS A 231 6.88 1.47 -6.04
CA HIS A 231 7.53 2.28 -5.01
C HIS A 231 8.08 3.62 -5.53
N THR A 232 7.68 4.04 -6.71
CA THR A 232 8.07 5.31 -7.33
C THR A 232 7.37 6.50 -6.66
N SER A 233 8.00 7.67 -6.68
CA SER A 233 7.52 8.88 -6.00
C SER A 233 6.83 9.89 -6.91
N SER A 234 6.78 9.64 -8.22
CA SER A 234 6.06 10.48 -9.18
C SER A 234 5.49 9.66 -10.34
N ALA A 235 4.51 10.23 -11.05
CA ALA A 235 3.88 9.58 -12.18
C ALA A 235 4.84 9.37 -13.36
N SER A 236 5.73 10.35 -13.65
CA SER A 236 6.75 10.19 -14.70
C SER A 236 7.72 9.06 -14.37
N GLN A 237 8.24 9.02 -13.14
CA GLN A 237 9.11 7.92 -12.69
C GLN A 237 8.41 6.57 -12.73
N THR A 238 7.10 6.54 -12.51
CA THR A 238 6.31 5.30 -12.59
C THR A 238 6.30 4.76 -14.01
N VAL A 239 6.07 5.63 -14.99
CA VAL A 239 6.12 5.27 -16.42
C VAL A 239 7.50 4.76 -16.81
N ASP A 240 8.56 5.50 -16.45
CA ASP A 240 9.94 5.10 -16.73
C ASP A 240 10.26 3.73 -16.08
N ARG A 241 9.93 3.55 -14.81
CA ARG A 241 10.18 2.31 -14.07
C ARG A 241 9.52 1.09 -14.71
N ILE A 242 8.30 1.24 -15.21
CA ILE A 242 7.61 0.15 -15.91
C ILE A 242 8.34 -0.19 -17.21
N ILE A 243 8.76 0.80 -17.97
CA ILE A 243 9.43 0.60 -19.26
C ILE A 243 10.84 0.00 -19.07
N ASP A 244 11.58 0.50 -18.08
CA ASP A 244 12.99 0.15 -17.86
C ASP A 244 13.21 -1.31 -17.38
N VAL A 245 12.18 -1.98 -16.87
CA VAL A 245 12.31 -3.42 -16.53
C VAL A 245 12.36 -4.31 -17.77
N PHE A 246 11.94 -3.81 -18.94
CA PHE A 246 11.94 -4.56 -20.19
C PHE A 246 13.26 -4.40 -20.94
N PRO A 247 13.73 -5.46 -21.64
CA PRO A 247 14.85 -5.36 -22.58
C PRO A 247 14.62 -4.25 -23.62
N SER A 248 15.69 -3.59 -24.04
CA SER A 248 15.63 -2.42 -24.94
C SER A 248 14.81 -2.67 -26.21
N GLU A 249 14.89 -3.87 -26.75
CA GLU A 249 14.19 -4.28 -27.98
C GLU A 249 12.65 -4.28 -27.80
N ARG A 250 12.19 -4.46 -26.58
CA ARG A 250 10.75 -4.52 -26.24
C ARG A 250 10.19 -3.20 -25.76
N GLN A 251 11.02 -2.25 -25.33
CA GLN A 251 10.58 -0.99 -24.72
C GLN A 251 9.64 -0.17 -25.59
N THR A 252 9.91 -0.10 -26.91
CA THR A 252 9.03 0.63 -27.84
C THR A 252 7.63 0.02 -27.86
N GLN A 253 7.52 -1.32 -27.91
CA GLN A 253 6.24 -2.00 -27.86
C GLN A 253 5.52 -1.75 -26.52
N VAL A 254 6.25 -1.84 -25.41
CA VAL A 254 5.69 -1.61 -24.07
C VAL A 254 5.20 -0.18 -23.90
N ARG A 255 5.90 0.84 -24.45
CA ARG A 255 5.40 2.22 -24.46
C ARG A 255 4.05 2.34 -25.15
N VAL A 256 3.89 1.68 -26.29
CA VAL A 256 2.60 1.68 -27.03
C VAL A 256 1.52 1.01 -26.18
N GLN A 257 1.78 -0.18 -25.63
CA GLN A 257 0.82 -0.92 -24.80
C GLN A 257 0.44 -0.12 -23.55
N LEU A 258 1.42 0.43 -22.83
CA LEU A 258 1.18 1.24 -21.64
C LEU A 258 0.40 2.53 -21.97
N SER A 259 0.72 3.19 -23.10
CA SER A 259 0.02 4.39 -23.54
C SER A 259 -1.46 4.17 -23.86
N ASN A 260 -1.85 2.94 -24.17
CA ASN A 260 -3.23 2.55 -24.48
C ASN A 260 -3.98 1.99 -23.28
N SER A 261 -3.28 1.33 -22.37
CA SER A 261 -3.89 0.64 -21.22
C SER A 261 -3.91 1.47 -19.94
N LEU A 262 -2.92 2.35 -19.73
CA LEU A 262 -2.85 3.17 -18.52
C LEU A 262 -4.01 4.18 -18.47
N VAL A 263 -4.65 4.30 -17.31
CA VAL A 263 -5.78 5.21 -17.05
C VAL A 263 -5.36 6.33 -16.11
N ALA A 264 -4.72 6.00 -14.99
CA ALA A 264 -4.29 6.96 -14.00
C ALA A 264 -3.08 6.47 -13.20
N VAL A 265 -2.30 7.43 -12.68
CA VAL A 265 -1.27 7.19 -11.66
C VAL A 265 -1.51 8.13 -10.49
N PHE A 266 -1.63 7.55 -9.29
CA PHE A 266 -1.75 8.25 -8.02
C PHE A 266 -0.46 8.05 -7.23
N SER A 267 0.45 9.03 -7.25
CA SER A 267 1.69 8.97 -6.49
C SER A 267 1.51 9.68 -5.16
N GLN A 268 1.65 8.97 -4.05
CA GLN A 268 1.24 9.47 -2.75
C GLN A 268 2.31 9.40 -1.67
N THR A 269 2.23 10.32 -0.73
CA THR A 269 3.02 10.34 0.51
C THR A 269 2.17 10.77 1.69
N LEU A 270 2.51 10.30 2.89
CA LEU A 270 1.88 10.76 4.12
C LEU A 270 2.73 11.87 4.77
N VAL A 271 2.06 12.98 5.10
CA VAL A 271 2.66 14.18 5.69
C VAL A 271 2.15 14.34 7.11
N PRO A 272 3.01 14.58 8.12
CA PRO A 272 2.55 14.86 9.47
C PRO A 272 1.66 16.11 9.52
N LYS A 273 0.51 16.02 10.18
CA LYS A 273 -0.34 17.18 10.48
C LYS A 273 0.32 18.07 11.53
N LYS A 274 0.15 19.38 11.41
CA LYS A 274 0.71 20.37 12.36
C LYS A 274 0.07 20.23 13.74
N ASN A 275 -1.25 20.09 13.80
CA ASN A 275 -2.02 20.01 15.05
C ASN A 275 -3.14 18.97 14.87
N PRO A 276 -2.86 17.67 14.96
CA PRO A 276 -3.91 16.65 14.84
C PRO A 276 -4.81 16.71 16.07
N LYS A 277 -6.15 16.66 15.87
CA LYS A 277 -7.10 16.57 16.96
C LYS A 277 -7.11 15.17 17.57
N PRO A 278 -7.46 15.01 18.86
CA PRO A 278 -7.65 13.69 19.45
C PRO A 278 -8.62 12.83 18.61
N GLY A 279 -8.23 11.60 18.28
CA GLY A 279 -9.02 10.67 17.46
C GLY A 279 -8.89 10.86 15.95
N GLU A 280 -8.16 11.87 15.46
CA GLU A 280 -7.80 12.00 14.05
C GLU A 280 -6.49 11.28 13.71
N TYR A 281 -6.35 10.91 12.44
CA TYR A 281 -5.04 10.46 11.95
C TYR A 281 -4.01 11.59 12.09
N GLY A 282 -2.87 11.31 12.71
CA GLY A 282 -1.76 12.25 12.87
C GLY A 282 -1.05 12.65 11.56
N ARG A 283 -1.45 12.03 10.45
CA ARG A 283 -0.90 12.27 9.11
C ARG A 283 -2.03 12.54 8.13
N VAL A 284 -1.72 13.29 7.08
CA VAL A 284 -2.60 13.56 5.94
C VAL A 284 -1.90 13.10 4.66
N MET A 285 -2.67 12.63 3.68
CA MET A 285 -2.15 12.17 2.41
C MET A 285 -2.00 13.34 1.43
N ALA A 286 -0.82 13.46 0.84
CA ALA A 286 -0.55 14.29 -0.32
C ALA A 286 -0.37 13.40 -1.54
N GLN A 287 -1.05 13.73 -2.65
CA GLN A 287 -1.07 12.93 -3.88
C GLN A 287 -0.73 13.78 -5.11
N GLU A 288 0.24 13.33 -5.92
CA GLU A 288 0.32 13.70 -7.32
C GLU A 288 -0.68 12.85 -8.11
N ILE A 289 -1.46 13.46 -8.97
CA ILE A 289 -2.49 12.78 -9.76
C ILE A 289 -2.25 13.03 -11.24
N MET A 290 -1.99 11.96 -11.97
CA MET A 290 -1.91 11.94 -13.43
C MET A 290 -3.08 11.16 -14.02
N ILE A 291 -3.86 11.78 -14.87
CA ILE A 291 -4.90 11.14 -15.67
C ILE A 291 -4.42 11.07 -17.12
N ILE A 292 -4.56 9.91 -17.74
CA ILE A 292 -4.14 9.74 -19.12
C ILE A 292 -5.06 10.52 -20.05
N THR A 293 -4.45 11.45 -20.77
CA THR A 293 -5.06 12.22 -21.87
C THR A 293 -4.37 11.84 -23.18
N PRO A 294 -4.94 12.16 -24.34
CA PRO A 294 -4.24 11.94 -25.61
C PRO A 294 -2.84 12.55 -25.66
N ALA A 295 -2.64 13.72 -25.03
CA ALA A 295 -1.34 14.35 -24.92
C ALA A 295 -0.35 13.53 -24.09
N ILE A 296 -0.73 13.08 -22.88
CA ILE A 296 0.13 12.25 -22.02
C ILE A 296 0.38 10.88 -22.65
N SER A 297 -0.64 10.26 -23.26
CA SER A 297 -0.49 9.01 -24.02
C SER A 297 0.58 9.14 -25.11
N ASN A 298 0.57 10.26 -25.83
CA ASN A 298 1.60 10.53 -26.87
C ASN A 298 3.00 10.73 -26.27
N LEU A 299 3.12 11.44 -25.13
CA LEU A 299 4.40 11.61 -24.43
C LEU A 299 4.98 10.25 -23.99
N ILE A 300 4.16 9.33 -23.48
CA ILE A 300 4.57 7.98 -23.13
C ILE A 300 5.05 7.22 -24.35
N ARG A 301 4.29 7.26 -25.46
CA ARG A 301 4.62 6.55 -26.70
C ARG A 301 5.93 7.03 -27.31
N GLU A 302 6.20 8.33 -27.25
CA GLU A 302 7.41 8.95 -27.77
C GLU A 302 8.61 8.90 -26.80
N GLY A 303 8.43 8.38 -25.57
CA GLY A 303 9.47 8.35 -24.56
C GLY A 303 9.83 9.73 -23.97
N LYS A 304 8.94 10.70 -24.07
CA LYS A 304 9.12 12.08 -23.58
C LYS A 304 8.58 12.26 -22.15
N THR A 305 8.85 11.32 -21.27
CA THR A 305 8.30 11.24 -19.91
C THR A 305 8.65 12.45 -19.04
N ALA A 306 9.78 13.09 -19.29
CA ALA A 306 10.16 14.35 -18.61
C ALA A 306 9.13 15.49 -18.79
N GLN A 307 8.34 15.48 -19.88
CA GLN A 307 7.30 16.47 -20.14
C GLN A 307 5.96 16.17 -19.44
N ILE A 308 5.79 14.98 -18.87
CA ILE A 308 4.57 14.57 -18.17
C ILE A 308 4.27 15.52 -17.00
N TYR A 309 5.28 15.94 -16.26
CA TYR A 309 5.09 16.86 -15.13
C TYR A 309 4.39 18.16 -15.56
N SER A 310 4.84 18.77 -16.68
CA SER A 310 4.21 19.99 -17.22
C SER A 310 2.77 19.73 -17.67
N ALA A 311 2.49 18.56 -18.23
CA ALA A 311 1.13 18.16 -18.59
C ALA A 311 0.21 18.01 -17.38
N ILE A 312 0.70 17.42 -16.28
CA ILE A 312 -0.01 17.34 -14.99
C ILE A 312 -0.31 18.75 -14.46
N GLN A 313 0.71 19.64 -14.47
CA GLN A 313 0.61 21.01 -13.97
C GLN A 313 -0.48 21.82 -14.66
N THR A 314 -0.65 21.62 -15.97
CA THR A 314 -1.68 22.29 -16.77
C THR A 314 -3.04 21.57 -16.77
N GLY A 315 -3.08 20.32 -16.30
CA GLY A 315 -4.25 19.45 -16.35
C GLY A 315 -5.25 19.60 -15.17
N GLY A 316 -5.18 20.68 -14.42
CA GLY A 316 -6.01 20.89 -13.23
C GLY A 316 -7.52 20.80 -13.45
N LYS A 317 -8.01 21.20 -14.64
CA LYS A 317 -9.43 21.08 -15.03
C LYS A 317 -9.91 19.63 -15.15
N LEU A 318 -8.99 18.68 -15.34
CA LEU A 318 -9.25 17.25 -15.43
C LEU A 318 -9.01 16.53 -14.10
N GLY A 319 -8.83 17.26 -13.00
CA GLY A 319 -8.53 16.68 -11.69
C GLY A 319 -7.06 16.30 -11.47
N MET A 320 -6.16 16.63 -12.43
CA MET A 320 -4.72 16.41 -12.23
C MET A 320 -4.14 17.43 -11.27
N GLN A 321 -3.14 17.02 -10.49
CA GLN A 321 -2.43 17.89 -9.57
C GLN A 321 -1.00 17.42 -9.36
N THR A 322 -0.07 18.36 -9.18
CA THR A 322 1.31 18.06 -8.79
C THR A 322 1.41 17.93 -7.28
N LEU A 323 2.39 17.15 -6.81
CA LEU A 323 2.65 16.99 -5.38
C LEU A 323 2.97 18.35 -4.74
N GLU A 324 3.76 19.18 -5.41
CA GLU A 324 4.18 20.51 -4.96
C GLU A 324 2.99 21.44 -4.71
N LYS A 325 2.00 21.41 -5.61
CA LYS A 325 0.77 22.21 -5.46
C LYS A 325 -0.01 21.75 -4.22
N VAL A 326 -0.20 20.45 -4.06
CA VAL A 326 -0.92 19.89 -2.91
C VAL A 326 -0.23 20.24 -1.59
N LEU A 327 1.10 20.10 -1.52
CA LEU A 327 1.87 20.46 -0.33
C LEU A 327 1.76 21.96 -0.01
N ALA A 328 1.83 22.83 -1.03
CA ALA A 328 1.66 24.27 -0.87
C ALA A 328 0.25 24.63 -0.38
N ASP A 329 -0.80 23.99 -0.93
CA ASP A 329 -2.19 24.21 -0.54
C ASP A 329 -2.44 23.74 0.91
N MET A 330 -1.90 22.57 1.31
CA MET A 330 -1.98 22.06 2.67
C MET A 330 -1.25 22.96 3.69
N TYR A 331 -0.12 23.53 3.31
CA TYR A 331 0.58 24.51 4.15
C TYR A 331 -0.23 25.80 4.31
N LYS A 332 -0.75 26.36 3.22
CA LYS A 332 -1.62 27.56 3.24
C LYS A 332 -2.87 27.35 4.09
N ALA A 333 -3.44 26.14 4.04
CA ALA A 333 -4.58 25.75 4.89
C ALA A 333 -4.19 25.50 6.36
N GLY A 334 -2.89 25.58 6.72
CA GLY A 334 -2.43 25.33 8.09
C GLY A 334 -2.47 23.85 8.51
N THR A 335 -2.71 22.92 7.58
CA THR A 335 -2.80 21.49 7.85
C THR A 335 -1.45 20.88 8.18
N ILE A 336 -0.39 21.32 7.50
CA ILE A 336 0.99 20.84 7.68
C ILE A 336 1.95 22.00 7.97
N SER A 337 3.11 21.71 8.56
CA SER A 337 4.15 22.71 8.76
C SER A 337 4.97 22.94 7.48
N PHE A 338 5.73 24.05 7.44
CA PHE A 338 6.65 24.35 6.34
C PHE A 338 7.72 23.26 6.20
N GLU A 339 8.32 22.85 7.31
CA GLU A 339 9.33 21.79 7.36
C GLU A 339 8.77 20.46 6.82
N SER A 340 7.52 20.13 7.21
CA SER A 340 6.83 18.93 6.70
C SER A 340 6.62 19.00 5.19
N ALA A 341 6.21 20.14 4.64
CA ALA A 341 6.06 20.32 3.19
C ALA A 341 7.41 20.17 2.46
N MET A 342 8.47 20.83 2.96
CA MET A 342 9.81 20.77 2.36
C MET A 342 10.41 19.36 2.40
N SER A 343 10.14 18.58 3.45
CA SER A 343 10.68 17.22 3.61
C SER A 343 10.07 16.18 2.66
N LYS A 344 8.96 16.51 1.99
CA LYS A 344 8.18 15.56 1.16
C LYS A 344 8.24 15.85 -0.34
N THR A 345 8.91 16.91 -0.76
CA THR A 345 9.10 17.26 -2.16
C THR A 345 10.54 17.06 -2.61
N SER A 346 10.71 16.69 -3.88
CA SER A 346 12.02 16.77 -4.58
C SER A 346 12.26 18.13 -5.25
N LYS A 347 11.26 19.05 -5.22
CA LYS A 347 11.28 20.38 -5.85
C LYS A 347 10.94 21.49 -4.85
N PRO A 348 11.79 21.72 -3.82
CA PRO A 348 11.50 22.65 -2.74
C PRO A 348 11.29 24.08 -3.25
N ASP A 349 12.05 24.53 -4.26
CA ASP A 349 11.92 25.87 -4.84
C ASP A 349 10.52 26.10 -5.45
N GLU A 350 9.92 25.07 -6.04
CA GLU A 350 8.57 25.16 -6.59
C GLU A 350 7.52 25.29 -5.50
N VAL A 351 7.63 24.50 -4.41
CA VAL A 351 6.74 24.63 -3.26
C VAL A 351 6.86 26.02 -2.64
N GLN A 352 8.08 26.56 -2.46
CA GLN A 352 8.29 27.92 -1.95
C GLN A 352 7.64 28.97 -2.84
N ARG A 353 7.82 28.86 -4.15
CA ARG A 353 7.18 29.76 -5.13
C ARG A 353 5.65 29.71 -5.03
N LEU A 354 5.08 28.52 -4.92
CA LEU A 354 3.63 28.31 -4.82
C LEU A 354 3.06 28.83 -3.47
N ILE A 355 3.84 28.77 -2.40
CA ILE A 355 3.48 29.33 -1.10
C ILE A 355 3.49 30.87 -1.13
N GLY A 356 4.27 31.48 -2.03
CA GLY A 356 4.50 32.93 -2.06
C GLY A 356 5.55 33.39 -1.08
N ALA A 357 6.37 32.49 -0.56
CA ALA A 357 7.51 32.84 0.29
C ALA A 357 8.68 33.29 -0.60
N THR A 358 9.05 34.55 -0.54
CA THR A 358 10.41 34.98 -0.84
C THR A 358 11.36 34.20 0.08
N ALA A 359 12.52 33.78 -0.45
CA ALA A 359 13.48 32.89 0.22
C ALA A 359 13.57 33.11 1.73
N PRO A 360 13.64 32.02 2.55
CA PRO A 360 13.77 32.16 4.00
C PRO A 360 15.05 32.99 4.30
N PRO A 361 15.04 33.78 5.39
CA PRO A 361 16.25 34.46 5.80
C PRO A 361 17.35 33.42 6.04
N ALA A 362 18.51 33.63 5.42
CA ALA A 362 19.70 32.79 5.56
C ALA A 362 20.03 32.66 7.06
N GLY A 363 19.79 31.51 7.68
CA GLY A 363 20.06 31.36 9.12
C GLY A 363 19.71 30.02 9.76
N VAL A 364 19.30 28.99 9.03
CA VAL A 364 19.17 27.65 9.63
C VAL A 364 20.30 26.77 9.10
N LYS A 365 21.36 26.64 9.89
CA LYS A 365 22.43 25.67 9.69
C LYS A 365 21.85 24.26 9.72
N ARG A 366 22.30 23.43 8.78
CA ARG A 366 22.05 21.98 8.68
C ARG A 366 22.53 21.21 9.91
#